data_57231072b92bd6c4035c8de1b0c5e63c
#
_entry.id   57231072b92bd6c4035c8de1b0c5e63c
#
_cell.length_a   1.000
_cell.length_b   1.000
_cell.length_c   1.000
_cell.angle_alpha   90.00
_cell.angle_beta   90.00
_cell.angle_gamma   90.00
#
_symmetry.space_group_name_H-M   'P 1'
#
loop_
_entity.id
_entity.type
_entity.pdbx_description
1 polymer ?
#
loop_
_entity_poly.entity_id
_entity_poly.type
_entity_poly.pdbx_seq_one_letter_code
_entity_poly.pdbx_strand_id
1 'polypeptide(L)'
;MAVDLSYRVYKDTKPGNATIREVYSGDVVKKRIAELGKQISEDYKDLERPVVIGVMKGAIFFLSDLMREIKTTDPLQLEFVRLASYGSATESSGTVQTPYLDLPNIAHRHILVVEDIIDSGRTARFFLDYLQGQFAPKTLKMAALLDKPSRRVVEMEADYVGFKIDDFFVVGYGLDYAEQFRELPYLGEVVGFN
;
A
#
# COMPACT_ATOMS: atom_id res chain seq x y z
N MET A 1 1.81 -7.02 -26.86
CA MET A 1 2.82 -5.93 -26.91
C MET A 1 2.31 -4.86 -25.95
N ALA A 2 3.13 -4.47 -24.96
CA ALA A 2 2.80 -3.35 -24.08
C ALA A 2 2.74 -2.07 -24.92
N VAL A 3 1.68 -1.27 -24.75
CA VAL A 3 1.50 -0.01 -25.46
C VAL A 3 1.96 1.10 -24.51
N ASP A 4 2.91 1.92 -24.96
CA ASP A 4 3.28 3.12 -24.23
C ASP A 4 2.24 4.20 -24.46
N LEU A 5 1.58 4.63 -23.40
CA LEU A 5 0.54 5.66 -23.44
C LEU A 5 1.13 7.00 -22.96
N SER A 6 0.80 8.07 -23.68
CA SER A 6 1.22 9.43 -23.32
C SER A 6 0.10 10.18 -22.59
N TYR A 7 0.43 10.73 -21.44
CA TYR A 7 -0.49 11.48 -20.59
C TYR A 7 0.02 12.89 -20.32
N ARG A 8 -0.91 13.85 -20.23
CA ARG A 8 -0.58 15.17 -19.71
C ARG A 8 -0.36 15.08 -18.20
N VAL A 9 0.73 15.67 -17.71
CA VAL A 9 1.09 15.70 -16.30
C VAL A 9 1.37 17.13 -15.87
N TYR A 10 1.10 17.46 -14.63
CA TYR A 10 1.39 18.77 -14.05
C TYR A 10 2.38 18.60 -12.91
N LYS A 11 3.54 19.25 -13.02
CA LYS A 11 4.54 19.37 -11.97
C LYS A 11 4.68 20.82 -11.61
N ASP A 12 4.46 21.18 -10.35
CA ASP A 12 4.49 22.56 -9.86
C ASP A 12 3.63 23.51 -10.73
N THR A 13 2.43 23.07 -11.12
CA THR A 13 1.50 23.76 -12.02
C THR A 13 1.94 23.91 -13.48
N LYS A 14 3.11 23.40 -13.85
CA LYS A 14 3.58 23.41 -15.25
C LYS A 14 3.12 22.16 -15.98
N PRO A 15 2.48 22.30 -17.16
CA PRO A 15 2.09 21.14 -17.96
C PRO A 15 3.33 20.47 -18.59
N GLY A 16 3.28 19.16 -18.67
CA GLY A 16 4.25 18.31 -19.36
C GLY A 16 3.53 17.07 -19.88
N ASN A 17 4.27 16.13 -20.42
CA ASN A 17 3.75 14.82 -20.78
C ASN A 17 4.54 13.74 -20.07
N ALA A 18 3.84 12.72 -19.57
CA ALA A 18 4.43 11.49 -19.07
C ALA A 18 4.12 10.35 -20.04
N THR A 19 5.11 9.53 -20.31
CA THR A 19 4.91 8.27 -21.03
C THR A 19 4.84 7.15 -20.02
N ILE A 20 3.73 6.40 -20.02
CA ILE A 20 3.49 5.30 -19.09
C ILE A 20 3.38 4.01 -19.89
N ARG A 21 4.21 3.04 -19.54
CA ARG A 21 4.18 1.69 -20.08
C ARG A 21 3.42 0.79 -19.11
N GLU A 22 2.38 0.11 -19.58
CA GLU A 22 1.68 -0.89 -18.78
C GLU A 22 2.61 -2.05 -18.42
N VAL A 23 2.72 -2.35 -17.13
CA VAL A 23 3.51 -3.48 -16.59
C VAL A 23 2.61 -4.65 -16.22
N TYR A 24 1.52 -4.36 -15.50
CA TYR A 24 0.49 -5.32 -15.16
C TYR A 24 -0.87 -4.77 -15.53
N SER A 25 -1.59 -5.47 -16.40
CA SER A 25 -2.96 -5.08 -16.77
C SER A 25 -3.91 -5.16 -15.56
N GLY A 26 -5.01 -4.41 -15.62
CA GLY A 26 -6.03 -4.43 -14.57
C GLY A 26 -6.57 -5.83 -14.27
N ASP A 27 -6.72 -6.68 -15.30
CA ASP A 27 -7.18 -8.06 -15.11
C ASP A 27 -6.15 -8.91 -14.37
N VAL A 28 -4.86 -8.75 -14.67
CA VAL A 28 -3.75 -9.43 -13.94
C VAL A 28 -3.74 -9.00 -12.49
N VAL A 29 -3.90 -7.69 -12.22
CA VAL A 29 -3.94 -7.14 -10.85
C VAL A 29 -5.13 -7.70 -10.09
N LYS A 30 -6.34 -7.66 -10.66
CA LYS A 30 -7.56 -8.19 -10.03
C LYS A 30 -7.46 -9.68 -9.72
N LYS A 31 -6.93 -10.47 -10.66
CA LYS A 31 -6.69 -11.90 -10.45
C LYS A 31 -5.75 -12.13 -9.25
N ARG A 32 -4.65 -11.36 -9.17
CA ARG A 32 -3.71 -11.49 -8.06
C ARG A 32 -4.34 -11.10 -6.73
N ILE A 33 -5.16 -10.06 -6.71
CA ILE A 33 -5.90 -9.64 -5.50
C ILE A 33 -6.85 -10.76 -5.03
N ALA A 34 -7.56 -11.41 -5.95
CA ALA A 34 -8.43 -12.53 -5.59
C ALA A 34 -7.63 -13.72 -4.99
N GLU A 35 -6.43 -13.99 -5.51
CA GLU A 35 -5.54 -15.01 -4.93
C GLU A 35 -5.08 -14.64 -3.51
N LEU A 36 -4.72 -13.37 -3.28
CA LEU A 36 -4.37 -12.86 -1.95
C LEU A 36 -5.56 -12.91 -1.01
N GLY A 37 -6.75 -12.49 -1.47
CA GLY A 37 -7.97 -12.56 -0.69
C GLY A 37 -8.30 -13.97 -0.22
N LYS A 38 -8.06 -14.98 -1.07
CA LYS A 38 -8.19 -16.39 -0.69
C LYS A 38 -7.18 -16.79 0.39
N GLN A 39 -5.90 -16.45 0.23
CA GLN A 39 -4.86 -16.75 1.23
C GLN A 39 -5.19 -16.12 2.58
N ILE A 40 -5.56 -14.82 2.58
CA ILE A 40 -5.94 -14.10 3.79
C ILE A 40 -7.20 -14.71 4.42
N SER A 41 -8.17 -15.13 3.61
CA SER A 41 -9.38 -15.79 4.10
C SER A 41 -9.06 -17.07 4.88
N GLU A 42 -8.16 -17.91 4.39
CA GLU A 42 -7.75 -19.12 5.10
C GLU A 42 -7.11 -18.79 6.46
N ASP A 43 -6.26 -17.75 6.51
CA ASP A 43 -5.58 -17.34 7.74
C ASP A 43 -6.48 -16.61 8.75
N TYR A 44 -7.51 -15.88 8.26
CA TYR A 44 -8.38 -15.04 9.07
C TYR A 44 -9.77 -15.61 9.32
N LYS A 45 -10.10 -16.73 8.72
CA LYS A 45 -11.44 -17.35 8.70
C LYS A 45 -12.12 -17.37 10.07
N ASP A 46 -11.41 -17.86 11.06
CA ASP A 46 -11.95 -18.10 12.40
C ASP A 46 -11.39 -17.12 13.45
N LEU A 47 -10.76 -16.02 13.00
CA LEU A 47 -10.25 -15.00 13.89
C LEU A 47 -11.39 -14.08 14.36
N GLU A 48 -11.41 -13.82 15.66
CA GLU A 48 -12.44 -13.02 16.31
C GLU A 48 -12.22 -11.54 16.02
N ARG A 49 -13.23 -10.88 15.45
CA ARG A 49 -13.30 -9.44 15.22
C ARG A 49 -12.04 -8.88 14.55
N PRO A 50 -11.62 -9.37 13.36
CA PRO A 50 -10.40 -8.90 12.70
C PRO A 50 -10.54 -7.44 12.24
N VAL A 51 -9.41 -6.71 12.24
CA VAL A 51 -9.32 -5.31 11.83
C VAL A 51 -8.41 -5.20 10.62
N VAL A 52 -8.87 -4.53 9.58
CA VAL A 52 -8.07 -4.18 8.40
C VAL A 52 -7.75 -2.68 8.46
N ILE A 53 -6.48 -2.32 8.36
CA ILE A 53 -6.03 -0.94 8.37
C ILE A 53 -5.42 -0.61 7.01
N GLY A 54 -6.10 0.25 6.24
CA GLY A 54 -5.59 0.73 4.97
C GLY A 54 -4.69 1.96 5.12
N VAL A 55 -3.52 1.93 4.52
CA VAL A 55 -2.61 3.09 4.49
C VAL A 55 -2.95 3.97 3.28
N MET A 56 -3.49 5.14 3.56
CA MET A 56 -3.96 6.07 2.55
C MET A 56 -2.84 7.02 2.09
N LYS A 57 -2.88 7.45 0.83
CA LYS A 57 -3.92 7.29 -0.21
C LYS A 57 -3.64 6.11 -1.17
N GLY A 58 -2.39 5.68 -1.30
CA GLY A 58 -1.95 4.76 -2.35
C GLY A 58 -2.68 3.41 -2.32
N ALA A 59 -2.96 2.88 -1.14
CA ALA A 59 -3.63 1.58 -1.02
C ALA A 59 -5.13 1.57 -1.35
N ILE A 60 -5.75 2.71 -1.72
CA ILE A 60 -7.21 2.84 -1.81
C ILE A 60 -7.89 1.79 -2.69
N PHE A 61 -7.39 1.55 -3.91
CA PHE A 61 -8.00 0.59 -4.83
C PHE A 61 -7.66 -0.85 -4.44
N PHE A 62 -6.40 -1.10 -4.08
CA PHE A 62 -5.98 -2.41 -3.59
C PHE A 62 -6.78 -2.84 -2.37
N LEU A 63 -6.90 -1.97 -1.35
CA LEU A 63 -7.70 -2.22 -0.16
C LEU A 63 -9.16 -2.50 -0.50
N SER A 64 -9.75 -1.64 -1.34
CA SER A 64 -11.16 -1.76 -1.73
C SER A 64 -11.47 -3.09 -2.40
N ASP A 65 -10.61 -3.55 -3.31
CA ASP A 65 -10.80 -4.81 -4.01
C ASP A 65 -10.45 -6.01 -3.13
N LEU A 66 -9.35 -5.93 -2.36
CA LEU A 66 -8.94 -6.99 -1.45
C LEU A 66 -10.01 -7.30 -0.39
N MET A 67 -10.61 -6.25 0.20
CA MET A 67 -11.67 -6.41 1.21
C MET A 67 -12.88 -7.20 0.70
N ARG A 68 -13.21 -7.11 -0.59
CA ARG A 68 -14.32 -7.86 -1.20
C ARG A 68 -13.99 -9.34 -1.43
N GLU A 69 -12.70 -9.66 -1.54
CA GLU A 69 -12.21 -11.02 -1.74
C GLU A 69 -12.02 -11.79 -0.43
N ILE A 70 -11.80 -11.10 0.70
CA ILE A 70 -11.61 -11.73 2.01
C ILE A 70 -12.95 -12.22 2.57
N LYS A 71 -12.98 -13.49 2.98
CA LYS A 71 -14.13 -14.15 3.60
C LYS A 71 -13.77 -14.62 5.00
N THR A 72 -14.46 -14.11 6.00
CA THR A 72 -14.27 -14.42 7.42
C THR A 72 -15.60 -14.72 8.09
N THR A 73 -15.56 -15.46 9.20
CA THR A 73 -16.74 -15.75 10.01
C THR A 73 -17.26 -14.46 10.67
N ASP A 74 -16.37 -13.71 11.31
CA ASP A 74 -16.71 -12.40 11.88
C ASP A 74 -16.54 -11.28 10.82
N PRO A 75 -17.37 -10.24 10.82
CA PRO A 75 -17.21 -9.09 9.94
C PRO A 75 -15.86 -8.39 10.15
N LEU A 76 -15.23 -7.96 9.06
CA LEU A 76 -14.02 -7.15 9.10
C LEU A 76 -14.34 -5.72 9.57
N GLN A 77 -13.63 -5.23 10.58
CA GLN A 77 -13.60 -3.81 10.90
C GLN A 77 -12.60 -3.11 9.98
N LEU A 78 -12.98 -1.99 9.37
CA LEU A 78 -12.12 -1.23 8.47
C LEU A 78 -11.73 0.10 9.10
N GLU A 79 -10.42 0.36 9.12
CA GLU A 79 -9.81 1.61 9.57
C GLU A 79 -8.87 2.17 8.52
N PHE A 80 -8.59 3.47 8.59
CA PHE A 80 -7.68 4.15 7.70
C PHE A 80 -6.64 4.94 8.46
N VAL A 81 -5.42 4.96 7.93
CA VAL A 81 -4.36 5.82 8.42
C VAL A 81 -3.71 6.57 7.26
N ARG A 82 -3.13 7.72 7.56
CA ARG A 82 -2.28 8.44 6.63
C ARG A 82 -0.90 8.58 7.25
N LEU A 83 0.07 7.94 6.62
CA LEU A 83 1.46 8.04 7.03
C LEU A 83 2.15 9.10 6.16
N ALA A 84 2.92 10.00 6.79
CA ALA A 84 3.82 10.86 6.05
C ALA A 84 5.06 10.03 5.68
N SER A 85 5.45 10.02 4.40
CA SER A 85 6.69 9.37 3.99
C SER A 85 7.89 9.99 4.72
N TYR A 86 8.67 9.19 5.40
CA TYR A 86 9.94 9.58 6.02
C TYR A 86 10.95 9.92 4.90
N GLY A 87 10.98 11.16 4.45
CA GLY A 87 11.92 11.57 3.38
C GLY A 87 11.86 13.03 2.97
N SER A 88 10.81 13.76 3.34
CA SER A 88 10.63 15.18 2.99
C SER A 88 10.74 16.15 4.18
N ALA A 89 11.12 15.69 5.36
CA ALA A 89 11.43 16.60 6.46
C ALA A 89 12.88 17.11 6.28
N THR A 90 13.01 18.26 5.63
CA THR A 90 14.14 19.16 5.82
C THR A 90 14.34 19.38 7.32
N GLU A 91 15.59 19.31 7.75
CA GLU A 91 16.07 19.57 9.11
C GLU A 91 15.30 20.73 9.78
N SER A 92 14.46 20.40 10.75
CA SER A 92 14.06 21.38 11.76
C SER A 92 13.56 20.65 13.02
N SER A 93 14.34 20.83 14.08
CA SER A 93 14.00 20.56 15.49
C SER A 93 13.66 19.13 15.90
N GLY A 94 14.60 18.20 15.89
CA GLY A 94 14.78 17.07 16.85
C GLY A 94 13.59 16.34 17.50
N THR A 95 12.36 16.73 17.22
CA THR A 95 11.15 16.12 17.74
C THR A 95 10.43 15.41 16.59
N VAL A 96 10.53 14.10 16.55
CA VAL A 96 9.70 13.24 15.67
C VAL A 96 8.25 13.50 16.08
N GLN A 97 7.52 14.29 15.29
CA GLN A 97 6.08 14.36 15.46
C GLN A 97 5.54 12.97 15.08
N THR A 98 5.12 12.23 16.09
CA THR A 98 4.33 11.01 15.87
C THR A 98 3.12 11.44 15.04
N PRO A 99 2.89 10.87 13.85
CA PRO A 99 1.69 11.19 13.09
C PRO A 99 0.51 10.91 14.01
N TYR A 100 -0.41 11.87 14.14
CA TYR A 100 -1.63 11.66 14.90
C TYR A 100 -2.44 10.59 14.17
N LEU A 101 -2.38 9.38 14.68
CA LEU A 101 -3.11 8.23 14.15
C LEU A 101 -4.40 8.13 14.96
N ASP A 102 -5.50 8.62 14.37
CA ASP A 102 -6.82 8.51 14.95
C ASP A 102 -7.38 7.10 14.71
N LEU A 103 -6.91 6.16 15.50
CA LEU A 103 -7.39 4.79 15.49
C LEU A 103 -8.25 4.54 16.74
N PRO A 104 -9.40 3.87 16.59
CA PRO A 104 -10.20 3.46 17.74
C PRO A 104 -9.43 2.45 18.61
N ASN A 105 -9.98 2.08 19.75
CA ASN A 105 -9.38 1.04 20.57
C ASN A 105 -9.49 -0.32 19.88
N ILE A 106 -8.38 -0.75 19.30
CA ILE A 106 -8.19 -2.03 18.61
C ILE A 106 -7.20 -2.94 19.35
N ALA A 107 -6.96 -2.67 20.64
CA ALA A 107 -6.05 -3.46 21.46
C ALA A 107 -6.45 -4.94 21.50
N HIS A 108 -5.43 -5.80 21.45
CA HIS A 108 -5.57 -7.25 21.49
C HIS A 108 -6.46 -7.84 20.38
N ARG A 109 -6.56 -7.13 19.24
CA ARG A 109 -7.28 -7.60 18.05
C ARG A 109 -6.33 -8.27 17.05
N HIS A 110 -6.89 -8.91 16.05
CA HIS A 110 -6.16 -9.41 14.89
C HIS A 110 -6.09 -8.31 13.83
N ILE A 111 -4.89 -7.85 13.49
CA ILE A 111 -4.70 -6.69 12.61
C ILE A 111 -4.06 -7.12 11.30
N LEU A 112 -4.65 -6.69 10.18
CA LEU A 112 -4.08 -6.74 8.84
C LEU A 112 -3.84 -5.32 8.35
N VAL A 113 -2.59 -4.94 8.13
CA VAL A 113 -2.22 -3.67 7.46
C VAL A 113 -2.22 -3.90 5.96
N VAL A 114 -2.81 -2.97 5.21
CA VAL A 114 -2.84 -3.01 3.73
C VAL A 114 -2.16 -1.76 3.18
N GLU A 115 -1.09 -1.98 2.40
CA GLU A 115 -0.21 -0.98 1.83
C GLU A 115 -0.14 -1.12 0.31
N ASP A 116 0.08 -0.04 -0.41
CA ASP A 116 0.26 -0.06 -1.87
C ASP A 116 1.62 -0.59 -2.27
N ILE A 117 2.69 -0.11 -1.66
CA ILE A 117 4.06 -0.49 -1.98
C ILE A 117 4.98 -0.47 -0.77
N ILE A 118 5.79 -1.51 -0.66
CA ILE A 118 6.93 -1.52 0.26
C ILE A 118 8.20 -1.23 -0.54
N ASP A 119 8.72 0.00 -0.40
CA ASP A 119 9.98 0.42 -1.03
C ASP A 119 11.15 0.20 -0.04
N SER A 120 11.62 1.21 0.66
CA SER A 120 12.71 1.08 1.64
C SER A 120 12.33 0.25 2.88
N GLY A 121 11.05 0.09 3.14
CA GLY A 121 10.49 -0.60 4.29
C GLY A 121 10.43 0.23 5.57
N ARG A 122 11.05 1.42 5.62
CA ARG A 122 11.12 2.24 6.84
C ARG A 122 9.75 2.63 7.38
N THR A 123 8.87 3.14 6.51
CA THR A 123 7.52 3.57 6.89
C THR A 123 6.69 2.39 7.39
N ALA A 124 6.71 1.29 6.65
CA ALA A 124 5.98 0.08 7.02
C ALA A 124 6.49 -0.50 8.35
N ARG A 125 7.81 -0.61 8.55
CA ARG A 125 8.42 -1.08 9.80
C ARG A 125 8.01 -0.20 10.97
N PHE A 126 8.18 1.13 10.83
CA PHE A 126 7.76 2.08 11.86
C PHE A 126 6.30 1.91 12.26
N PHE A 127 5.40 1.76 11.27
CA PHE A 127 3.99 1.61 11.55
C PHE A 127 3.64 0.29 12.23
N LEU A 128 4.24 -0.81 11.82
CA LEU A 128 4.07 -2.10 12.50
C LEU A 128 4.57 -2.05 13.95
N ASP A 129 5.73 -1.45 14.20
CA ASP A 129 6.28 -1.28 15.56
C ASP A 129 5.38 -0.39 16.42
N TYR A 130 4.81 0.68 15.84
CA TYR A 130 3.83 1.53 16.52
C TYR A 130 2.58 0.74 16.91
N LEU A 131 1.99 -0.02 15.98
CA LEU A 131 0.81 -0.84 16.27
C LEU A 131 1.10 -1.90 17.34
N GLN A 132 2.26 -2.54 17.27
CA GLN A 132 2.70 -3.53 18.26
C GLN A 132 2.83 -2.90 19.66
N GLY A 133 3.43 -1.72 19.76
CA GLY A 133 3.66 -1.03 21.03
C GLY A 133 2.38 -0.44 21.64
N GLN A 134 1.48 0.09 20.81
CA GLN A 134 0.27 0.77 21.29
C GLN A 134 -0.91 -0.15 21.58
N PHE A 135 -1.07 -1.22 20.80
CA PHE A 135 -2.29 -2.05 20.84
C PHE A 135 -2.04 -3.50 21.24
N ALA A 136 -0.76 -3.93 21.30
CA ALA A 136 -0.39 -5.32 21.61
C ALA A 136 -1.32 -6.35 20.90
N PRO A 137 -1.41 -6.31 19.55
CA PRO A 137 -2.37 -7.13 18.80
C PRO A 137 -2.11 -8.63 19.01
N LYS A 138 -3.17 -9.46 18.93
CA LYS A 138 -3.04 -10.92 18.96
C LYS A 138 -2.26 -11.44 17.75
N THR A 139 -2.51 -10.87 16.58
CA THR A 139 -1.71 -11.05 15.36
C THR A 139 -1.59 -9.73 14.63
N LEU A 140 -0.44 -9.50 14.02
CA LEU A 140 -0.15 -8.33 13.20
C LEU A 140 0.49 -8.81 11.91
N LYS A 141 -0.23 -8.66 10.80
CA LYS A 141 0.20 -9.05 9.46
C LYS A 141 0.09 -7.88 8.49
N MET A 142 0.84 -7.95 7.38
CA MET A 142 0.83 -6.93 6.34
C MET A 142 0.61 -7.55 4.96
N ALA A 143 -0.28 -6.91 4.19
CA ALA A 143 -0.46 -7.16 2.76
C ALA A 143 0.04 -5.95 1.98
N ALA A 144 0.88 -6.16 0.97
CA ALA A 144 1.35 -5.13 0.06
C ALA A 144 1.03 -5.51 -1.38
N LEU A 145 0.51 -4.55 -2.17
CA LEU A 145 0.29 -4.80 -3.60
C LEU A 145 1.62 -4.96 -4.32
N LEU A 146 2.58 -4.08 -4.01
CA LEU A 146 3.92 -4.10 -4.60
C LEU A 146 4.99 -4.22 -3.52
N ASP A 147 6.07 -4.94 -3.86
CA ASP A 147 7.26 -5.07 -3.04
C ASP A 147 8.51 -4.84 -3.89
N LYS A 148 9.41 -3.96 -3.44
CA LYS A 148 10.72 -3.67 -4.05
C LYS A 148 11.86 -4.20 -3.17
N PRO A 149 12.21 -5.49 -3.21
CA PRO A 149 13.24 -6.04 -2.33
C PRO A 149 14.60 -5.38 -2.49
N SER A 150 14.96 -4.96 -3.72
CA SER A 150 16.24 -4.29 -4.03
C SER A 150 16.40 -2.91 -3.35
N ARG A 151 15.28 -2.28 -2.95
CA ARG A 151 15.27 -0.97 -2.28
C ARG A 151 15.26 -1.06 -0.77
N ARG A 152 15.17 -2.28 -0.21
CA ARG A 152 15.02 -2.50 1.22
C ARG A 152 16.25 -2.03 2.00
N VAL A 153 16.02 -1.19 3.03
CA VAL A 153 17.07 -0.68 3.94
C VAL A 153 16.84 -1.10 5.38
N VAL A 154 15.69 -1.72 5.69
CA VAL A 154 15.37 -2.30 6.99
C VAL A 154 14.91 -3.74 6.78
N GLU A 155 15.25 -4.63 7.71
CA GLU A 155 14.83 -6.03 7.64
C GLU A 155 13.32 -6.13 7.90
N MET A 156 12.57 -6.39 6.84
CA MET A 156 11.14 -6.67 6.91
C MET A 156 10.64 -7.31 5.62
N GLU A 157 9.62 -8.12 5.76
CA GLU A 157 8.85 -8.69 4.65
C GLU A 157 7.35 -8.51 4.97
N ALA A 158 6.53 -8.39 3.92
CA ALA A 158 5.08 -8.49 4.07
C ALA A 158 4.66 -9.96 4.08
N ASP A 159 3.61 -10.28 4.85
CA ASP A 159 3.04 -11.64 4.90
C ASP A 159 2.35 -12.01 3.58
N TYR A 160 1.78 -11.03 2.90
CA TYR A 160 1.07 -11.20 1.63
C TYR A 160 1.57 -10.17 0.62
N VAL A 161 2.18 -10.64 -0.46
CA VAL A 161 2.74 -9.78 -1.52
C VAL A 161 2.02 -10.03 -2.83
N GLY A 162 1.51 -8.96 -3.43
CA GLY A 162 0.94 -8.99 -4.77
C GLY A 162 2.00 -9.30 -5.81
N PHE A 163 2.89 -8.36 -6.05
CA PHE A 163 3.96 -8.49 -7.04
C PHE A 163 5.29 -8.01 -6.46
N LYS A 164 6.35 -8.79 -6.65
CA LYS A 164 7.72 -8.32 -6.47
C LYS A 164 8.16 -7.65 -7.77
N ILE A 165 8.69 -6.44 -7.67
CA ILE A 165 9.09 -5.63 -8.82
C ILE A 165 10.52 -5.10 -8.67
N ASP A 166 11.14 -4.76 -9.79
CA ASP A 166 12.43 -4.10 -9.83
C ASP A 166 12.31 -2.60 -9.49
N ASP A 167 13.45 -1.91 -9.46
CA ASP A 167 13.50 -0.48 -9.10
C ASP A 167 13.15 0.42 -10.30
N PHE A 168 11.86 0.54 -10.59
CA PHE A 168 11.31 1.53 -11.51
C PHE A 168 10.15 2.29 -10.86
N PHE A 169 9.80 3.45 -11.42
CA PHE A 169 8.75 4.29 -10.86
C PHE A 169 7.37 3.83 -11.34
N VAL A 170 6.52 3.40 -10.39
CA VAL A 170 5.19 2.83 -10.68
C VAL A 170 4.10 3.83 -10.38
N VAL A 171 3.10 3.86 -11.24
CA VAL A 171 1.85 4.63 -11.08
C VAL A 171 0.64 3.75 -11.42
N GLY A 172 -0.53 4.22 -11.04
CA GLY A 172 -1.79 3.53 -11.28
C GLY A 172 -2.20 2.63 -10.12
N TYR A 173 -3.44 2.20 -10.13
CA TYR A 173 -4.08 1.38 -9.11
C TYR A 173 -3.92 1.94 -7.68
N GLY A 174 -3.96 3.28 -7.56
CA GLY A 174 -3.78 4.02 -6.31
C GLY A 174 -2.44 4.74 -6.18
N LEU A 175 -1.37 4.20 -6.78
CA LEU A 175 -0.05 4.83 -6.77
C LEU A 175 -0.04 6.07 -7.67
N ASP A 176 0.75 7.07 -7.28
CA ASP A 176 0.77 8.36 -7.95
C ASP A 176 2.16 8.85 -8.38
N TYR A 177 2.11 9.83 -9.28
CA TYR A 177 3.17 10.80 -9.48
C TYR A 177 2.58 12.20 -9.31
N ALA A 178 3.06 12.96 -8.32
CA ALA A 178 2.58 14.31 -8.01
C ALA A 178 1.04 14.40 -7.87
N GLU A 179 0.43 13.47 -7.12
CA GLU A 179 -1.02 13.33 -6.89
C GLU A 179 -1.84 12.97 -8.14
N GLN A 180 -1.21 12.53 -9.22
CA GLN A 180 -1.85 12.18 -10.50
C GLN A 180 -1.66 10.68 -10.80
N PHE A 181 -2.48 10.12 -11.70
CA PHE A 181 -2.43 8.74 -12.21
C PHE A 181 -2.95 7.67 -11.26
N ARG A 182 -3.45 8.00 -10.07
CA ARG A 182 -4.01 7.02 -9.14
C ARG A 182 -5.17 6.23 -9.76
N GLU A 183 -5.96 6.90 -10.63
CA GLU A 183 -7.16 6.38 -11.28
C GLU A 183 -6.90 5.35 -12.38
N LEU A 184 -5.66 5.19 -12.86
CA LEU A 184 -5.35 4.21 -13.90
C LEU A 184 -5.70 2.80 -13.41
N PRO A 185 -6.46 2.01 -14.22
CA PRO A 185 -6.96 0.71 -13.78
C PRO A 185 -5.91 -0.42 -13.90
N TYR A 186 -4.65 -0.06 -14.10
CA TYR A 186 -3.50 -0.95 -14.27
C TYR A 186 -2.29 -0.41 -13.51
N LEU A 187 -1.23 -1.21 -13.40
CA LEU A 187 0.06 -0.76 -12.88
C LEU A 187 0.99 -0.46 -14.06
N GLY A 188 1.49 0.76 -14.11
CA GLY A 188 2.35 1.24 -15.18
C GLY A 188 3.67 1.80 -14.66
N GLU A 189 4.73 1.64 -15.47
CA GLU A 189 6.04 2.28 -15.27
C GLU A 189 6.07 3.64 -15.96
N VAL A 190 6.54 4.65 -15.27
CA VAL A 190 6.82 5.94 -15.90
C VAL A 190 8.17 5.86 -16.61
N VAL A 191 8.13 5.80 -17.95
CA VAL A 191 9.34 5.63 -18.77
C VAL A 191 9.93 6.93 -19.28
N GLY A 192 9.25 8.06 -19.14
CA GLY A 192 9.77 9.37 -19.52
C GLY A 192 8.83 10.52 -19.20
N PHE A 193 9.42 11.70 -19.08
CA PHE A 193 8.75 12.99 -18.99
C PHE A 193 9.24 13.89 -20.13
N ASN A 194 8.34 14.51 -20.90
CA ASN A 194 8.64 15.43 -22.01
C ASN A 194 8.00 16.81 -21.78
#